data_d068e6fbb7828fb2cb539e2ed663e1bb
#
_entry.id   d068e6fbb7828fb2cb539e2ed663e1bb
#
_cell.length_a   1.000
_cell.length_b   1.000
_cell.length_c   1.000
_cell.angle_alpha   90.00
_cell.angle_beta   90.00
_cell.angle_gamma   90.00
#
_symmetry.space_group_name_H-M   'P 1'
#
loop_
_entity.id
_entity.type
_entity.pdbx_description
1 polymer ?
#
loop_
_entity_poly.entity_id
_entity_poly.type
_entity_poly.pdbx_seq_one_letter_code
_entity_poly.pdbx_strand_id
1 'polypeptide(L)'
;ICACLTLFFSTDDASHVGLDDLRYTAAGGLVWEGVDGPVLTAGDFRWIWKQLHQVHGLEDNAPPNSDIPTKREYREQAINSFLSSFASRAEMYEALDACNLAWGDIKTTAEAYESPTAQFRGSSVDIDARDGSTRRVAQTPYRFSKSQSGLSSNKVAAYRGEHNSEVLNDWLGVGHHEVDALFEAGVLLAQNPPEERTSEQT
;
A
#
# COMPACT_ATOMS: atom_id res chain seq x y z
N ILE A 1 6.17 4.03 -0.01
CA ILE A 1 5.01 3.18 -0.36
C ILE A 1 5.49 1.84 -0.90
N CYS A 2 6.29 1.78 -1.98
CA CYS A 2 6.74 0.49 -2.57
C CYS A 2 7.46 -0.43 -1.55
N ALA A 3 8.33 0.09 -0.71
CA ALA A 3 9.04 -0.71 0.30
C ALA A 3 8.07 -1.33 1.33
N CYS A 4 7.10 -0.55 1.81
CA CYS A 4 6.08 -1.03 2.75
C CYS A 4 5.21 -2.13 2.13
N LEU A 5 4.83 -1.98 0.85
CA LEU A 5 4.04 -2.96 0.14
C LEU A 5 4.80 -4.27 -0.09
N THR A 6 6.09 -4.18 -0.44
CA THR A 6 6.94 -5.36 -0.59
C THR A 6 7.08 -6.09 0.75
N LEU A 7 7.26 -5.36 1.84
CA LEU A 7 7.36 -5.95 3.18
C LEU A 7 6.03 -6.59 3.60
N PHE A 8 4.89 -5.94 3.36
CA PHE A 8 3.57 -6.51 3.59
C PHE A 8 3.38 -7.84 2.88
N PHE A 9 3.64 -7.89 1.56
CA PHE A 9 3.52 -9.15 0.81
C PHE A 9 4.51 -10.22 1.25
N SER A 10 5.63 -9.84 1.87
CA SER A 10 6.62 -10.80 2.38
C SER A 10 6.24 -11.38 3.73
N THR A 11 5.52 -10.63 4.55
CA THR A 11 5.25 -10.97 5.96
C THR A 11 3.77 -11.18 6.26
N ASP A 12 2.87 -10.83 5.33
CA ASP A 12 1.42 -10.74 5.54
C ASP A 12 1.04 -9.88 6.77
N ASP A 13 1.91 -8.92 7.10
CA ASP A 13 1.77 -8.06 8.27
C ASP A 13 1.86 -6.59 7.84
N ALA A 14 0.81 -5.84 8.10
CA ALA A 14 0.71 -4.42 7.80
C ALA A 14 1.03 -3.50 9.00
N SER A 15 1.30 -4.03 10.17
CA SER A 15 1.54 -3.25 11.39
C SER A 15 2.71 -2.27 11.27
N HIS A 16 3.73 -2.64 10.49
CA HIS A 16 4.92 -1.81 10.26
C HIS A 16 4.68 -0.58 9.37
N VAL A 17 3.51 -0.44 8.74
CA VAL A 17 3.18 0.75 7.93
C VAL A 17 2.49 1.85 8.71
N GLY A 18 2.26 1.67 10.02
CA GLY A 18 1.71 2.69 10.90
C GLY A 18 0.25 3.05 10.60
N LEU A 19 -0.57 2.05 10.23
CA LEU A 19 -1.97 2.24 9.90
C LEU A 19 -2.91 2.14 11.12
N ASP A 20 -2.38 2.13 12.34
CA ASP A 20 -3.17 1.95 13.57
C ASP A 20 -4.11 3.14 13.86
N ASP A 21 -3.84 4.33 13.31
CA ASP A 21 -4.71 5.49 13.41
C ASP A 21 -5.08 6.06 12.04
N LEU A 22 -6.20 5.57 11.50
CA LEU A 22 -6.74 6.02 10.21
C LEU A 22 -7.26 7.47 10.23
N ARG A 23 -7.41 8.07 11.41
CA ARG A 23 -7.91 9.45 11.57
C ARG A 23 -6.85 10.50 11.26
N TYR A 24 -5.59 10.12 11.19
CA TYR A 24 -4.50 11.03 10.85
C TYR A 24 -4.01 10.78 9.44
N THR A 25 -4.16 11.78 8.56
CA THR A 25 -3.57 11.77 7.23
C THR A 25 -2.55 12.90 7.10
N ALA A 26 -1.33 12.57 6.72
CA ALA A 26 -0.26 13.54 6.48
C ALA A 26 -0.55 14.51 5.31
N ALA A 27 -1.57 14.21 4.50
CA ALA A 27 -1.93 14.97 3.30
C ALA A 27 -3.01 16.04 3.55
N GLY A 28 -3.41 16.29 4.80
CA GLY A 28 -4.45 17.26 5.14
C GLY A 28 -5.88 16.85 4.78
N GLY A 29 -6.11 15.59 4.42
CA GLY A 29 -7.44 15.01 4.27
C GLY A 29 -8.05 14.67 5.63
N LEU A 30 -9.39 14.61 5.67
CA LEU A 30 -10.15 14.24 6.86
C LEU A 30 -10.79 12.88 6.65
N VAL A 31 -10.66 12.01 7.65
CA VAL A 31 -11.25 10.67 7.69
C VAL A 31 -12.51 10.72 8.54
N TRP A 32 -13.58 10.19 8.01
CA TRP A 32 -14.91 10.16 8.62
C TRP A 32 -15.41 8.74 8.77
N GLU A 33 -16.25 8.52 9.77
CA GLU A 33 -17.02 7.30 9.88
C GLU A 33 -18.19 7.36 8.86
N GLY A 34 -18.13 6.52 7.85
CA GLY A 34 -19.18 6.39 6.85
C GLY A 34 -19.94 5.07 6.99
N VAL A 35 -20.99 4.90 6.21
CA VAL A 35 -21.65 3.60 6.10
C VAL A 35 -20.64 2.57 5.56
N ASP A 36 -20.60 1.38 6.17
CA ASP A 36 -19.69 0.28 5.82
C ASP A 36 -18.19 0.64 5.89
N GLY A 37 -17.81 1.56 6.79
CA GLY A 37 -16.42 1.85 7.11
C GLY A 37 -15.97 3.27 6.77
N PRO A 38 -14.69 3.57 6.99
CA PRO A 38 -14.17 4.93 6.89
C PRO A 38 -14.13 5.44 5.45
N VAL A 39 -14.30 6.75 5.30
CA VAL A 39 -14.18 7.48 4.03
C VAL A 39 -13.28 8.70 4.24
N LEU A 40 -12.42 8.96 3.27
CA LEU A 40 -11.57 10.14 3.23
C LEU A 40 -12.25 11.23 2.40
N THR A 41 -12.24 12.47 2.90
CA THR A 41 -12.51 13.65 2.07
C THR A 41 -11.29 14.56 2.00
N ALA A 42 -11.04 15.15 0.84
CA ALA A 42 -9.97 16.13 0.68
C ALA A 42 -10.51 17.55 0.87
N GLY A 43 -9.75 18.38 1.59
CA GLY A 43 -10.07 19.78 1.78
C GLY A 43 -9.92 20.26 3.22
N ASP A 44 -10.07 21.56 3.42
CA ASP A 44 -10.12 22.20 4.74
C ASP A 44 -11.45 21.86 5.45
N PHE A 45 -11.40 21.61 6.75
CA PHE A 45 -12.57 21.27 7.55
C PHE A 45 -13.72 22.28 7.41
N ARG A 46 -13.41 23.59 7.36
CA ARG A 46 -14.41 24.64 7.23
C ARG A 46 -15.08 24.61 5.85
N TRP A 47 -14.32 24.23 4.81
CA TRP A 47 -14.87 24.07 3.48
C TRP A 47 -15.81 22.86 3.42
N ILE A 48 -15.40 21.73 3.94
CA ILE A 48 -16.22 20.50 3.99
C ILE A 48 -17.51 20.78 4.76
N TRP A 49 -17.43 21.36 5.97
CA TRP A 49 -18.59 21.73 6.76
C TRP A 49 -19.53 22.66 5.98
N LYS A 50 -18.98 23.71 5.34
CA LYS A 50 -19.76 24.67 4.58
C LYS A 50 -20.53 23.97 3.44
N GLN A 51 -19.89 23.08 2.69
CA GLN A 51 -20.53 22.38 1.59
C GLN A 51 -21.67 21.47 2.08
N LEU A 52 -21.41 20.67 3.09
CA LEU A 52 -22.40 19.77 3.68
C LEU A 52 -23.59 20.54 4.29
N HIS A 53 -23.32 21.63 4.98
CA HIS A 53 -24.36 22.50 5.51
C HIS A 53 -25.22 23.12 4.40
N GLN A 54 -24.61 23.64 3.33
CA GLN A 54 -25.32 24.31 2.25
C GLN A 54 -26.15 23.36 1.38
N VAL A 55 -25.63 22.17 1.10
CA VAL A 55 -26.26 21.21 0.18
C VAL A 55 -27.23 20.27 0.92
N HIS A 56 -26.85 19.81 2.10
CA HIS A 56 -27.62 18.81 2.85
C HIS A 56 -28.25 19.34 4.15
N GLY A 57 -28.04 20.61 4.47
CA GLY A 57 -28.68 21.22 5.63
C GLY A 57 -28.14 20.76 6.98
N LEU A 58 -26.88 20.27 7.05
CA LEU A 58 -26.30 19.88 8.34
C LEU A 58 -26.32 21.07 9.32
N GLU A 59 -26.82 20.86 10.52
CA GLU A 59 -26.94 21.89 11.53
C GLU A 59 -25.79 21.83 12.54
N ASP A 60 -25.36 23.01 12.98
CA ASP A 60 -24.39 23.19 14.05
C ASP A 60 -25.12 23.16 15.41
N ASN A 61 -25.18 22.01 16.03
CA ASN A 61 -25.85 21.83 17.31
C ASN A 61 -24.98 22.17 18.54
N ALA A 62 -23.86 22.86 18.34
CA ALA A 62 -23.01 23.29 19.45
C ALA A 62 -23.77 24.29 20.37
N PRO A 63 -23.53 24.21 21.70
CA PRO A 63 -24.13 25.15 22.64
C PRO A 63 -23.85 26.61 22.26
N PRO A 64 -24.77 27.55 22.54
CA PRO A 64 -24.54 28.96 22.29
C PRO A 64 -23.24 29.44 22.97
N ASN A 65 -22.46 30.26 22.26
CA ASN A 65 -21.18 30.80 22.69
C ASN A 65 -20.05 29.78 22.94
N SER A 66 -20.18 28.55 22.41
CA SER A 66 -19.07 27.58 22.42
C SER A 66 -17.84 28.13 21.74
N ASP A 67 -16.67 27.72 22.23
CA ASP A 67 -15.39 28.01 21.59
C ASP A 67 -15.22 27.24 20.26
N ILE A 68 -14.15 27.55 19.53
CA ILE A 68 -13.90 26.94 18.22
C ILE A 68 -13.66 25.41 18.31
N PRO A 69 -12.86 24.90 19.27
CA PRO A 69 -12.69 23.47 19.44
C PRO A 69 -14.00 22.74 19.69
N THR A 70 -14.83 23.22 20.61
CA THR A 70 -16.14 22.61 20.90
C THR A 70 -17.04 22.61 19.66
N LYS A 71 -17.15 23.72 18.94
CA LYS A 71 -17.93 23.75 17.70
C LYS A 71 -17.43 22.76 16.67
N ARG A 72 -16.11 22.61 16.56
CA ARG A 72 -15.52 21.64 15.65
C ARG A 72 -15.95 20.21 15.99
N GLU A 73 -15.89 19.85 17.25
CA GLU A 73 -16.28 18.52 17.75
C GLU A 73 -17.76 18.20 17.42
N TYR A 74 -18.67 19.13 17.68
CA TYR A 74 -20.09 18.95 17.32
C TYR A 74 -20.30 18.80 15.81
N ARG A 75 -19.56 19.56 15.00
CA ARG A 75 -19.62 19.45 13.54
C ARG A 75 -19.03 18.14 13.04
N GLU A 76 -17.95 17.66 13.62
CA GLU A 76 -17.38 16.34 13.31
C GLU A 76 -18.38 15.22 13.63
N GLN A 77 -19.05 15.28 14.79
CA GLN A 77 -20.11 14.34 15.13
C GLN A 77 -21.29 14.40 14.15
N ALA A 78 -21.72 15.60 13.75
CA ALA A 78 -22.78 15.77 12.77
C ALA A 78 -22.41 15.20 11.38
N ILE A 79 -21.18 15.40 10.93
CA ILE A 79 -20.67 14.82 9.66
C ILE A 79 -20.63 13.29 9.75
N ASN A 80 -20.07 12.73 10.82
CA ASN A 80 -20.00 11.27 10.99
C ASN A 80 -21.41 10.65 11.05
N SER A 81 -22.33 11.27 11.80
CA SER A 81 -23.72 10.81 11.88
C SER A 81 -24.41 10.86 10.51
N PHE A 82 -24.17 11.91 9.74
CA PHE A 82 -24.72 12.06 8.39
C PHE A 82 -24.18 10.98 7.45
N LEU A 83 -22.87 10.80 7.38
CA LEU A 83 -22.23 9.84 6.49
C LEU A 83 -22.54 8.37 6.86
N SER A 84 -22.78 8.10 8.13
CA SER A 84 -23.18 6.76 8.60
C SER A 84 -24.68 6.48 8.42
N SER A 85 -25.50 7.49 8.10
CA SER A 85 -26.97 7.35 8.02
C SER A 85 -27.47 6.81 6.68
N PHE A 86 -26.63 6.73 5.66
CA PHE A 86 -27.01 6.25 4.34
C PHE A 86 -27.27 4.75 4.33
N ALA A 87 -28.14 4.29 3.44
CA ALA A 87 -28.42 2.86 3.26
C ALA A 87 -27.29 2.11 2.53
N SER A 88 -26.46 2.82 1.78
CA SER A 88 -25.34 2.25 1.04
C SER A 88 -24.20 3.25 0.83
N ARG A 89 -22.98 2.74 0.57
CA ARG A 89 -21.85 3.60 0.19
C ARG A 89 -22.10 4.36 -1.11
N ALA A 90 -22.84 3.78 -2.05
CA ALA A 90 -23.15 4.46 -3.30
C ALA A 90 -23.98 5.74 -3.07
N GLU A 91 -25.01 5.68 -2.23
CA GLU A 91 -25.79 6.85 -1.86
C GLU A 91 -24.95 7.90 -1.12
N MET A 92 -24.08 7.45 -0.21
CA MET A 92 -23.14 8.34 0.48
C MET A 92 -22.21 9.06 -0.50
N TYR A 93 -21.69 8.36 -1.51
CA TYR A 93 -20.83 8.96 -2.53
C TYR A 93 -21.58 9.96 -3.39
N GLU A 94 -22.81 9.67 -3.82
CA GLU A 94 -23.67 10.61 -4.53
C GLU A 94 -23.91 11.90 -3.72
N ALA A 95 -24.06 11.78 -2.40
CA ALA A 95 -24.20 12.94 -1.53
C ALA A 95 -22.91 13.76 -1.43
N LEU A 96 -21.74 13.13 -1.38
CA LEU A 96 -20.45 13.82 -1.42
C LEU A 96 -20.18 14.48 -2.77
N ASP A 97 -20.53 13.82 -3.86
CA ASP A 97 -20.43 14.37 -5.22
C ASP A 97 -21.34 15.59 -5.41
N ALA A 98 -22.55 15.57 -4.86
CA ALA A 98 -23.46 16.72 -4.86
C ALA A 98 -22.87 17.96 -4.16
N CYS A 99 -21.99 17.74 -3.16
CA CYS A 99 -21.23 18.80 -2.50
C CYS A 99 -19.97 19.22 -3.25
N ASN A 100 -19.65 18.62 -4.38
CA ASN A 100 -18.37 18.78 -5.09
C ASN A 100 -17.15 18.55 -4.16
N LEU A 101 -17.24 17.56 -3.28
CA LEU A 101 -16.16 17.15 -2.40
C LEU A 101 -15.41 15.99 -3.05
N ALA A 102 -14.09 16.11 -3.13
CA ALA A 102 -13.26 14.97 -3.49
C ALA A 102 -13.23 13.98 -2.32
N TRP A 103 -13.50 12.73 -2.61
CA TRP A 103 -13.57 11.65 -1.62
C TRP A 103 -12.81 10.41 -2.11
N GLY A 104 -12.54 9.50 -1.19
CA GLY A 104 -11.90 8.22 -1.51
C GLY A 104 -12.09 7.19 -0.40
N ASP A 105 -12.12 5.93 -0.81
CA ASP A 105 -12.12 4.80 0.12
C ASP A 105 -10.76 4.65 0.79
N ILE A 106 -10.80 4.34 2.07
CA ILE A 106 -9.65 3.88 2.80
C ILE A 106 -9.61 2.35 2.66
N LYS A 107 -8.54 1.88 2.06
CA LYS A 107 -8.33 0.46 1.76
C LYS A 107 -7.11 -0.05 2.50
N THR A 108 -7.18 -1.28 2.97
CA THR A 108 -6.00 -2.02 3.37
C THR A 108 -5.05 -2.20 2.18
N THR A 109 -3.81 -2.53 2.47
CA THR A 109 -2.81 -2.78 1.43
C THR A 109 -3.23 -3.92 0.50
N ALA A 110 -3.80 -4.99 1.05
CA ALA A 110 -4.31 -6.12 0.26
C ALA A 110 -5.44 -5.68 -0.69
N GLU A 111 -6.47 -5.02 -0.17
CA GLU A 111 -7.60 -4.52 -0.97
C GLU A 111 -7.16 -3.54 -2.07
N ALA A 112 -6.15 -2.71 -1.79
CA ALA A 112 -5.62 -1.78 -2.78
C ALA A 112 -5.01 -2.52 -3.98
N TYR A 113 -4.28 -3.63 -3.74
CA TYR A 113 -3.69 -4.44 -4.80
C TYR A 113 -4.67 -5.37 -5.50
N GLU A 114 -5.76 -5.73 -4.86
CA GLU A 114 -6.85 -6.49 -5.46
C GLU A 114 -7.85 -5.61 -6.22
N SER A 115 -7.70 -4.30 -6.12
CA SER A 115 -8.57 -3.37 -6.85
C SER A 115 -8.49 -3.56 -8.37
N PRO A 116 -9.59 -3.32 -9.12
CA PRO A 116 -9.60 -3.44 -10.58
C PRO A 116 -8.50 -2.61 -11.26
N THR A 117 -8.19 -1.44 -10.74
CA THR A 117 -7.11 -0.57 -11.26
C THR A 117 -5.74 -1.19 -11.06
N ALA A 118 -5.46 -1.77 -9.88
CA ALA A 118 -4.18 -2.41 -9.60
C ALA A 118 -3.99 -3.66 -10.46
N GLN A 119 -5.05 -4.46 -10.64
CA GLN A 119 -5.06 -5.63 -11.51
C GLN A 119 -4.83 -5.25 -12.97
N PHE A 120 -5.58 -4.28 -13.49
CA PHE A 120 -5.40 -3.78 -14.85
C PHE A 120 -3.98 -3.24 -15.10
N ARG A 121 -3.38 -2.62 -14.11
CA ARG A 121 -2.01 -2.09 -14.19
C ARG A 121 -0.94 -3.15 -13.98
N GLY A 122 -1.28 -4.35 -13.54
CA GLY A 122 -0.32 -5.37 -13.15
C GLY A 122 0.61 -4.85 -12.05
N SER A 123 0.02 -4.27 -10.98
CA SER A 123 0.77 -3.60 -9.91
C SER A 123 1.50 -4.58 -8.99
N SER A 124 1.24 -5.87 -9.10
CA SER A 124 1.93 -6.95 -8.41
C SER A 124 2.22 -8.11 -9.35
N VAL A 125 3.16 -8.95 -8.96
CA VAL A 125 3.56 -10.16 -9.68
C VAL A 125 3.89 -11.25 -8.68
N ASP A 126 3.51 -12.48 -8.98
CA ASP A 126 3.91 -13.63 -8.20
C ASP A 126 5.24 -14.16 -8.73
N ILE A 127 6.23 -14.30 -7.86
CA ILE A 127 7.55 -14.86 -8.17
C ILE A 127 7.70 -16.22 -7.47
N ASP A 128 8.60 -17.05 -7.97
CA ASP A 128 8.97 -18.30 -7.33
C ASP A 128 9.71 -18.01 -6.01
N ALA A 129 9.21 -18.56 -4.91
CA ALA A 129 9.81 -18.45 -3.57
C ALA A 129 10.92 -19.48 -3.30
N ARG A 130 11.18 -20.40 -4.25
CA ARG A 130 12.19 -21.49 -4.19
C ARG A 130 11.93 -22.59 -3.15
N ASP A 131 10.77 -22.59 -2.54
CA ASP A 131 10.30 -23.61 -1.61
C ASP A 131 9.08 -24.38 -2.15
N GLY A 132 8.81 -24.24 -3.45
CA GLY A 132 7.65 -24.80 -4.11
C GLY A 132 6.40 -23.93 -4.02
N SER A 133 6.48 -22.79 -3.33
CA SER A 133 5.42 -21.79 -3.27
C SER A 133 5.70 -20.59 -4.17
N THR A 134 4.73 -19.70 -4.28
CA THR A 134 4.89 -18.39 -4.91
C THR A 134 4.82 -17.30 -3.87
N ARG A 135 5.51 -16.20 -4.15
CA ARG A 135 5.47 -14.99 -3.33
C ARG A 135 5.04 -13.80 -4.17
N ARG A 136 4.01 -13.10 -3.71
CA ARG A 136 3.56 -11.87 -4.34
C ARG A 136 4.48 -10.71 -3.97
N VAL A 137 4.93 -9.97 -4.96
CA VAL A 137 5.76 -8.78 -4.78
C VAL A 137 5.20 -7.60 -5.58
N ALA A 138 5.51 -6.39 -5.14
CA ALA A 138 5.12 -5.18 -5.85
C ALA A 138 5.87 -5.09 -7.19
N GLN A 139 5.15 -4.76 -8.25
CA GLN A 139 5.72 -4.50 -9.56
C GLN A 139 6.22 -3.06 -9.65
N THR A 140 7.18 -2.80 -10.56
CA THR A 140 7.63 -1.43 -10.82
C THR A 140 6.49 -0.56 -11.36
N PRO A 141 6.34 0.69 -10.90
CA PRO A 141 5.37 1.63 -11.44
C PRO A 141 5.78 2.19 -12.80
N TYR A 142 7.04 2.04 -13.19
CA TYR A 142 7.57 2.60 -14.44
C TYR A 142 7.12 1.79 -15.64
N ARG A 143 6.73 2.49 -16.69
CA ARG A 143 6.36 1.94 -18.00
C ARG A 143 7.19 2.63 -19.06
N PHE A 144 7.87 1.85 -19.89
CA PHE A 144 8.68 2.35 -21.00
C PHE A 144 8.01 2.02 -22.33
N SER A 145 7.99 2.97 -23.25
CA SER A 145 7.36 2.79 -24.57
C SER A 145 8.13 1.87 -25.51
N LYS A 146 9.42 1.68 -25.26
CA LYS A 146 10.31 0.93 -26.17
C LYS A 146 11.04 -0.24 -25.50
N SER A 147 10.83 -0.47 -24.23
CA SER A 147 11.45 -1.58 -23.50
C SER A 147 10.48 -2.15 -22.47
N GLN A 148 10.66 -3.42 -22.16
CA GLN A 148 9.93 -4.04 -21.05
C GLN A 148 10.44 -3.53 -19.72
N SER A 149 9.56 -3.41 -18.75
CA SER A 149 9.87 -3.05 -17.36
C SER A 149 9.21 -4.02 -16.41
N GLY A 150 9.81 -4.18 -15.24
CA GLY A 150 9.26 -5.02 -14.19
C GLY A 150 9.74 -6.46 -14.22
N LEU A 151 9.21 -7.24 -13.30
CA LEU A 151 9.49 -8.64 -13.12
C LEU A 151 8.50 -9.50 -13.92
N SER A 152 8.94 -10.64 -14.39
CA SER A 152 8.07 -11.70 -14.92
C SER A 152 7.83 -12.76 -13.84
N SER A 153 6.71 -13.47 -13.92
CA SER A 153 6.30 -14.48 -12.95
C SER A 153 7.26 -15.66 -12.78
N ASN A 154 8.17 -15.87 -13.76
CA ASN A 154 9.16 -16.93 -13.70
C ASN A 154 10.53 -16.50 -13.15
N LYS A 155 10.64 -15.29 -12.62
CA LYS A 155 11.85 -14.80 -11.95
C LYS A 155 11.82 -15.14 -10.48
N VAL A 156 13.00 -15.37 -9.94
CA VAL A 156 13.25 -15.67 -8.54
C VAL A 156 14.13 -14.60 -7.93
N ALA A 157 14.03 -14.43 -6.61
CA ALA A 157 15.01 -13.62 -5.89
C ALA A 157 16.33 -14.39 -5.81
N ALA A 158 17.42 -13.81 -6.28
CA ALA A 158 18.74 -14.44 -6.23
C ALA A 158 19.21 -14.57 -4.78
N TYR A 159 19.86 -15.68 -4.44
CA TYR A 159 20.65 -15.77 -3.22
C TYR A 159 21.89 -14.88 -3.32
N ARG A 160 22.41 -14.47 -2.16
CA ARG A 160 23.62 -13.66 -2.16
C ARG A 160 24.77 -14.41 -2.84
N GLY A 161 25.33 -13.79 -3.89
CA GLY A 161 26.45 -14.33 -4.65
C GLY A 161 26.12 -15.43 -5.66
N GLU A 162 24.85 -15.77 -5.85
CA GLU A 162 24.41 -16.83 -6.78
C GLU A 162 24.93 -16.64 -8.20
N HIS A 163 25.00 -15.40 -8.66
CA HIS A 163 25.44 -15.06 -10.01
C HIS A 163 26.86 -14.48 -10.07
N ASN A 164 27.68 -14.59 -8.99
CA ASN A 164 29.00 -14.00 -8.94
C ASN A 164 29.86 -14.42 -10.14
N SER A 165 29.95 -15.72 -10.41
CA SER A 165 30.80 -16.25 -11.49
C SER A 165 30.31 -15.82 -12.88
N GLU A 166 29.01 -15.89 -13.11
CA GLU A 166 28.38 -15.45 -14.37
C GLU A 166 28.64 -13.97 -14.64
N VAL A 167 28.34 -13.11 -13.66
CA VAL A 167 28.48 -11.66 -13.83
C VAL A 167 29.93 -11.23 -13.98
N LEU A 168 30.85 -11.80 -13.20
CA LEU A 168 32.27 -11.47 -13.30
C LEU A 168 32.87 -11.93 -14.63
N ASN A 169 32.46 -13.10 -15.11
CA ASN A 169 32.88 -13.59 -16.41
C ASN A 169 32.34 -12.75 -17.56
N ASP A 170 30.99 -12.55 -17.57
CA ASP A 170 30.34 -11.90 -18.73
C ASP A 170 30.65 -10.42 -18.83
N TRP A 171 30.84 -9.71 -17.72
CA TRP A 171 31.03 -8.26 -17.73
C TRP A 171 32.49 -7.84 -17.67
N LEU A 172 33.33 -8.63 -16.99
CA LEU A 172 34.72 -8.28 -16.73
C LEU A 172 35.73 -9.27 -17.35
N GLY A 173 35.25 -10.40 -17.90
CA GLY A 173 36.10 -11.43 -18.47
C GLY A 173 36.93 -12.19 -17.43
N VAL A 174 36.52 -12.19 -16.15
CA VAL A 174 37.24 -12.88 -15.08
C VAL A 174 37.07 -14.39 -15.22
N GLY A 175 38.18 -15.12 -15.31
CA GLY A 175 38.15 -16.56 -15.49
C GLY A 175 37.74 -17.31 -14.21
N HIS A 176 37.22 -18.54 -14.34
CA HIS A 176 36.77 -19.35 -13.21
C HIS A 176 37.84 -19.50 -12.11
N HIS A 177 39.06 -19.76 -12.47
CA HIS A 177 40.18 -19.90 -11.51
C HIS A 177 40.41 -18.63 -10.66
N GLU A 178 40.22 -17.46 -11.25
CA GLU A 178 40.35 -16.18 -10.55
C GLU A 178 39.12 -15.93 -9.65
N VAL A 179 37.91 -16.32 -10.07
CA VAL A 179 36.71 -16.28 -9.26
C VAL A 179 36.89 -17.18 -8.05
N ASP A 180 37.39 -18.39 -8.17
CA ASP A 180 37.67 -19.31 -7.07
C ASP A 180 38.67 -18.71 -6.08
N ALA A 181 39.74 -18.11 -6.56
CA ALA A 181 40.72 -17.42 -5.71
C ALA A 181 40.11 -16.25 -4.94
N LEU A 182 39.14 -15.52 -5.51
CA LEU A 182 38.42 -14.45 -4.83
C LEU A 182 37.49 -14.99 -3.76
N PHE A 183 36.88 -16.17 -3.93
CA PHE A 183 36.12 -16.85 -2.89
C PHE A 183 37.04 -17.32 -1.76
N GLU A 184 38.16 -17.96 -2.06
CA GLU A 184 39.15 -18.40 -1.07
C GLU A 184 39.72 -17.23 -0.25
N ALA A 185 39.93 -16.09 -0.89
CA ALA A 185 40.38 -14.87 -0.24
C ALA A 185 39.29 -14.16 0.59
N GLY A 186 38.04 -14.65 0.58
CA GLY A 186 36.92 -14.03 1.28
C GLY A 186 36.45 -12.71 0.66
N VAL A 187 36.86 -12.38 -0.55
CA VAL A 187 36.43 -11.19 -1.29
C VAL A 187 35.01 -11.40 -1.84
N LEU A 188 34.73 -12.60 -2.34
CA LEU A 188 33.41 -13.01 -2.77
C LEU A 188 32.74 -13.86 -1.69
N LEU A 189 31.46 -13.60 -1.52
CA LEU A 189 30.61 -14.38 -0.61
C LEU A 189 29.43 -14.97 -1.37
N ALA A 190 29.11 -16.22 -1.08
CA ALA A 190 27.89 -16.88 -1.56
C ALA A 190 27.09 -17.39 -0.38
N GLN A 191 25.78 -17.32 -0.51
CA GLN A 191 24.87 -17.97 0.42
C GLN A 191 24.37 -19.23 -0.25
N ASN A 192 24.68 -20.38 0.35
CA ASN A 192 24.09 -21.63 -0.11
C ASN A 192 22.58 -21.60 0.04
N PRO A 193 21.81 -22.20 -0.90
CA PRO A 193 20.40 -22.45 -0.68
C PRO A 193 20.20 -23.12 0.69
N PRO A 194 19.13 -22.82 1.44
CA PRO A 194 18.82 -23.59 2.63
C PRO A 194 18.74 -25.07 2.21
N GLU A 195 19.48 -25.94 2.89
CA GLU A 195 19.37 -27.37 2.68
C GLU A 195 17.89 -27.74 2.79
N GLU A 196 17.38 -28.50 1.82
CA GLU A 196 16.01 -29.04 1.89
C GLU A 196 15.88 -29.67 3.27
N ARG A 197 15.01 -29.12 4.11
CA ARG A 197 14.67 -29.76 5.38
C ARG A 197 14.01 -31.06 5.03
N THR A 198 14.82 -32.12 5.00
CA THR A 198 14.29 -33.49 4.95
C THR A 198 13.30 -33.61 6.10
N SER A 199 12.06 -33.92 5.75
CA SER A 199 10.90 -34.12 6.64
C SER A 199 11.03 -35.38 7.51
N GLU A 200 12.22 -35.66 8.04
CA GLU A 200 12.55 -36.79 8.92
C GLU A 200 13.16 -36.34 10.22
N GLN A 201 12.49 -35.43 10.93
CA GLN A 201 12.69 -35.24 12.38
C GLN A 201 11.41 -34.67 13.00
N THR A 202 10.40 -35.53 13.14
CA THR A 202 9.33 -35.36 14.13
C THR A 202 9.21 -36.62 14.95
#